data_bc40de25ecddec8ebdf0044385495668
#
_entry.id   bc40de25ecddec8ebdf0044385495668
#
_cell.length_a   1.000
_cell.length_b   1.000
_cell.length_c   1.000
_cell.angle_alpha   90.00
_cell.angle_beta   90.00
_cell.angle_gamma   90.00
#
_symmetry.space_group_name_H-M   'P 1'
#
loop_
_entity.id
_entity.type
_entity.pdbx_description
1 polymer ?
#
loop_
_entity_poly.entity_id
_entity_poly.type
_entity_poly.pdbx_seq_one_letter_code
_entity_poly.pdbx_strand_id
1 'polypeptide(L)'
;MEQFKNIIKEKKIRIIMFLVLDVLSLTLCSFLAMALRFDFHNIPYKYTNIIYNYLIIDALILIFIFWTYRIYKSMWSYASISELISIFFSCTTFILVEYIYKCLILKLPLPRSYYLIKLFLLYIFISAIRYSYRIAKTVKEYYRERSGLKNTMIVGAGDAGRLLITEIWNNKANFKNKICCVIDDDKNKIGSYIKNIPIVGNRKTIAKNVEKYHIEEIIIAIPSISHEKLNLIIDECQKTKCIIKTLPSLSELVGEPTMKEVRPISYEDFLGRKEIVVDSEEITSKLTNSVVLVTGGGGSIGSELCRQIAKCNPKLLIILDIYENNAYDIEQELIRNYPNLNLKTIIGSVRDYNRLDKIFKEYHPEYVFHAAAHKHVPLMEFSPNEAIKNNCLGTLNTVKIADKYKVKKFVLISSDKAVRPTNIMGASKRICEMIIQSYNKISNTDYVAVRFGNVLGSNGSVIPLFLKQIDSGGPVTVTHKEITRYFMTIPEAVSLILQAFCYAKGGEIFVLDMGEPVKIYELAKKIIRYKGYEPNVDIKIKITGLRPGEKLYEELLMDEEGLKETPNKLIHIGHPIKMDDKKFFKDLDKLIASAYKNDKNIKEKVAIIVDTYKIDKGSNENEK
;
A
#
# COMPACT_ATOMS: atom_id res chain seq x y z
N MET A 1 29.27 20.26 16.53
CA MET A 1 30.01 20.63 17.74
C MET A 1 29.18 21.43 18.75
N GLU A 2 28.38 22.41 18.34
CA GLU A 2 27.50 23.20 19.24
C GLU A 2 26.44 22.38 19.98
N GLN A 3 25.75 21.47 19.28
CA GLN A 3 24.75 20.57 19.90
C GLN A 3 25.37 19.69 20.98
N PHE A 4 26.60 19.20 20.78
CA PHE A 4 27.34 18.39 21.76
C PHE A 4 27.74 19.21 23.00
N LYS A 5 28.15 20.48 22.80
CA LYS A 5 28.44 21.41 23.90
C LYS A 5 27.21 21.73 24.74
N ASN A 6 26.04 21.91 24.10
CA ASN A 6 24.77 22.17 24.78
C ASN A 6 24.29 20.96 25.63
N ILE A 7 24.42 19.73 25.11
CA ILE A 7 24.10 18.51 25.87
C ILE A 7 24.98 18.34 27.11
N ILE A 8 26.27 18.60 26.97
CA ILE A 8 27.23 18.54 28.13
C ILE A 8 26.90 19.63 29.16
N LYS A 9 26.53 20.83 28.71
CA LYS A 9 26.15 21.96 29.58
C LYS A 9 24.87 21.64 30.37
N GLU A 10 23.85 21.10 29.71
CA GLU A 10 22.58 20.66 30.36
C GLU A 10 22.84 19.56 31.40
N LYS A 11 23.72 18.59 31.09
CA LYS A 11 24.05 17.51 32.01
C LYS A 11 24.75 18.03 33.27
N LYS A 12 25.68 18.99 33.14
CA LYS A 12 26.36 19.61 34.28
C LYS A 12 25.41 20.42 35.15
N ILE A 13 24.54 21.24 34.52
CA ILE A 13 23.54 22.05 35.25
C ILE A 13 22.61 21.15 36.06
N ARG A 14 22.17 20.03 35.49
CA ARG A 14 21.31 19.07 36.17
C ARG A 14 21.96 18.44 37.39
N ILE A 15 23.23 18.04 37.28
CA ILE A 15 23.96 17.47 38.41
C ILE A 15 24.09 18.50 39.55
N ILE A 16 24.44 19.74 39.23
CA ILE A 16 24.54 20.82 40.21
C ILE A 16 23.20 21.07 40.89
N MET A 17 22.12 21.12 40.12
CA MET A 17 20.77 21.30 40.66
C MET A 17 20.40 20.19 41.66
N PHE A 18 20.67 18.92 41.34
CA PHE A 18 20.40 17.82 42.25
C PHE A 18 21.29 17.84 43.47
N LEU A 19 22.57 18.20 43.36
CA LEU A 19 23.46 18.37 44.51
C LEU A 19 22.90 19.40 45.50
N VAL A 20 22.47 20.55 45.00
CA VAL A 20 21.90 21.61 45.85
C VAL A 20 20.59 21.15 46.51
N LEU A 21 19.69 20.50 45.75
CA LEU A 21 18.42 19.97 46.28
C LEU A 21 18.64 18.87 47.32
N ASP A 22 19.64 18.00 47.14
CA ASP A 22 19.95 16.93 48.09
C ASP A 22 20.48 17.49 49.41
N VAL A 23 21.36 18.53 49.37
CA VAL A 23 21.82 19.22 50.57
C VAL A 23 20.69 19.95 51.29
N LEU A 24 19.79 20.62 50.54
CA LEU A 24 18.60 21.25 51.10
C LEU A 24 17.66 20.22 51.75
N SER A 25 17.47 19.09 51.10
CA SER A 25 16.65 17.98 51.62
C SER A 25 17.28 17.40 52.91
N LEU A 26 18.58 17.18 52.91
CA LEU A 26 19.32 16.73 54.11
C LEU A 26 19.12 17.68 55.30
N THR A 27 19.30 18.97 55.04
CA THR A 27 19.11 20.03 56.05
C THR A 27 17.71 20.01 56.59
N LEU A 28 16.70 20.07 55.71
CA LEU A 28 15.28 20.06 56.08
C LEU A 28 14.92 18.77 56.86
N CYS A 29 15.33 17.61 56.37
CA CYS A 29 15.01 16.33 57.02
C CYS A 29 15.69 16.18 58.38
N SER A 30 16.90 16.74 58.57
CA SER A 30 17.61 16.69 59.85
C SER A 30 16.87 17.52 60.94
N PHE A 31 16.45 18.73 60.61
CA PHE A 31 15.70 19.55 61.56
C PHE A 31 14.25 19.03 61.75
N LEU A 32 13.59 18.58 60.67
CA LEU A 32 12.23 18.04 60.75
C LEU A 32 12.17 16.72 61.54
N ALA A 33 13.16 15.85 61.38
CA ALA A 33 13.25 14.61 62.16
C ALA A 33 13.39 14.89 63.68
N MET A 34 14.17 15.93 64.03
CA MET A 34 14.30 16.35 65.43
C MET A 34 12.99 16.99 65.95
N ALA A 35 12.34 17.83 65.14
CA ALA A 35 11.07 18.46 65.47
C ALA A 35 9.97 17.39 65.69
N LEU A 36 9.85 16.43 64.80
CA LEU A 36 8.90 15.32 64.93
C LEU A 36 9.21 14.43 66.15
N ARG A 37 10.44 14.27 66.52
CA ARG A 37 10.83 13.51 67.72
C ARG A 37 10.35 14.18 69.01
N PHE A 38 10.24 15.50 69.04
CA PHE A 38 9.81 16.33 70.19
C PHE A 38 8.41 16.97 69.96
N ASP A 39 7.61 16.43 69.09
CA ASP A 39 6.25 16.88 68.77
C ASP A 39 6.17 18.41 68.54
N PHE A 40 7.21 18.96 67.89
CA PHE A 40 7.42 20.40 67.63
C PHE A 40 7.49 21.29 68.87
N HIS A 41 7.65 20.71 70.10
CA HIS A 41 7.73 21.44 71.34
C HIS A 41 9.05 21.25 72.06
N ASN A 42 9.60 22.33 72.67
CA ASN A 42 10.75 22.28 73.56
C ASN A 42 11.96 21.47 73.11
N ILE A 43 12.36 21.64 71.85
CA ILE A 43 13.55 20.95 71.32
C ILE A 43 14.81 21.41 72.06
N PRO A 44 15.56 20.54 72.78
CA PRO A 44 16.72 20.97 73.52
C PRO A 44 17.81 21.52 72.62
N TYR A 45 18.33 22.72 72.93
CA TYR A 45 19.33 23.44 72.15
C TYR A 45 20.57 22.62 71.84
N LYS A 46 20.97 21.73 72.74
CA LYS A 46 22.10 20.84 72.54
C LYS A 46 21.97 19.96 71.28
N TYR A 47 20.78 19.51 70.89
CA TYR A 47 20.58 18.64 69.73
C TYR A 47 20.57 19.46 68.44
N THR A 48 19.98 20.63 68.45
CA THR A 48 19.96 21.54 67.27
C THR A 48 21.40 22.03 66.97
N ASN A 49 22.17 22.33 68.01
CA ASN A 49 23.56 22.74 67.89
C ASN A 49 24.45 21.60 67.30
N ILE A 50 24.23 20.36 67.72
CA ILE A 50 24.93 19.21 67.13
C ILE A 50 24.59 19.08 65.63
N ILE A 51 23.30 19.15 65.26
CA ILE A 51 22.89 19.08 63.87
C ILE A 51 23.57 20.18 63.06
N TYR A 52 23.56 21.41 63.55
CA TYR A 52 24.15 22.56 62.87
C TYR A 52 25.65 22.41 62.66
N ASN A 53 26.38 22.04 63.69
CA ASN A 53 27.86 21.95 63.67
C ASN A 53 28.36 20.83 62.72
N TYR A 54 27.60 19.74 62.54
CA TYR A 54 28.00 18.61 61.72
C TYR A 54 27.34 18.57 60.35
N LEU A 55 26.46 19.55 60.00
CA LEU A 55 25.68 19.57 58.78
C LEU A 55 26.55 19.51 57.52
N ILE A 56 27.67 20.21 57.49
CA ILE A 56 28.61 20.23 56.36
C ILE A 56 29.24 18.84 56.17
N ILE A 57 29.61 18.18 57.25
CA ILE A 57 30.18 16.83 57.22
C ILE A 57 29.14 15.83 56.74
N ASP A 58 27.92 15.92 57.25
CA ASP A 58 26.80 15.08 56.82
C ASP A 58 26.52 15.25 55.31
N ALA A 59 26.56 16.50 54.80
CA ALA A 59 26.37 16.79 53.39
C ALA A 59 27.47 16.17 52.49
N LEU A 60 28.73 16.27 52.93
CA LEU A 60 29.83 15.66 52.20
C LEU A 60 29.73 14.12 52.16
N ILE A 61 29.37 13.51 53.27
CA ILE A 61 29.17 12.06 53.36
C ILE A 61 28.00 11.64 52.46
N LEU A 62 26.87 12.36 52.48
CA LEU A 62 25.71 12.07 51.62
C LEU A 62 26.10 12.13 50.15
N ILE A 63 26.76 13.21 49.73
CA ILE A 63 27.20 13.39 48.34
C ILE A 63 28.13 12.27 47.91
N PHE A 64 29.11 11.89 48.78
CA PHE A 64 30.02 10.81 48.48
C PHE A 64 29.30 9.46 48.30
N ILE A 65 28.38 9.11 49.20
CA ILE A 65 27.60 7.89 49.12
C ILE A 65 26.70 7.89 47.85
N PHE A 66 26.02 9.00 47.57
CA PHE A 66 25.20 9.12 46.36
C PHE A 66 26.04 9.04 45.08
N TRP A 67 27.28 9.48 45.12
CA TRP A 67 28.22 9.31 44.01
C TRP A 67 28.64 7.85 43.82
N THR A 68 28.90 7.10 44.87
CA THR A 68 29.26 5.67 44.81
C THR A 68 28.10 4.82 44.30
N TYR A 69 26.87 5.13 44.73
CA TYR A 69 25.64 4.49 44.21
C TYR A 69 25.22 4.99 42.81
N ARG A 70 26.04 5.85 42.18
CA ARG A 70 25.80 6.41 40.84
C ARG A 70 24.48 7.18 40.67
N ILE A 71 23.88 7.66 41.76
CA ILE A 71 22.57 8.38 41.76
C ILE A 71 22.59 9.61 40.82
N TYR A 72 23.73 10.36 40.76
CA TYR A 72 23.88 11.53 39.87
C TYR A 72 24.12 11.17 38.41
N LYS A 73 24.48 9.90 38.11
CA LYS A 73 24.69 9.42 36.72
C LYS A 73 23.47 8.80 36.11
N SER A 74 22.43 8.43 36.90
CA SER A 74 21.21 7.83 36.45
C SER A 74 20.39 8.78 35.56
N MET A 75 19.71 8.18 34.54
CA MET A 75 18.82 8.91 33.63
C MET A 75 17.42 9.01 34.23
N TRP A 76 17.19 9.96 35.12
CA TRP A 76 15.93 10.13 35.84
C TRP A 76 14.67 10.33 34.96
N SER A 77 14.85 10.65 33.67
CA SER A 77 13.76 10.68 32.70
C SER A 77 13.11 9.31 32.45
N TYR A 78 13.83 8.22 32.74
CA TYR A 78 13.40 6.83 32.53
C TYR A 78 13.45 6.00 33.81
N ALA A 79 13.41 6.68 34.98
CA ALA A 79 13.54 6.03 36.27
C ALA A 79 12.52 4.89 36.42
N SER A 80 12.99 3.71 36.84
CA SER A 80 12.22 2.50 37.11
C SER A 80 12.21 2.18 38.61
N ILE A 81 11.66 1.05 38.98
CA ILE A 81 11.65 0.56 40.37
C ILE A 81 13.09 0.35 40.89
N SER A 82 14.03 -0.02 40.02
CA SER A 82 15.44 -0.21 40.38
C SER A 82 16.12 1.04 40.93
N GLU A 83 15.76 2.22 40.41
CA GLU A 83 16.31 3.48 40.92
C GLU A 83 15.75 3.85 42.30
N LEU A 84 14.46 3.53 42.57
CA LEU A 84 13.89 3.70 43.92
C LEU A 84 14.61 2.83 44.97
N ILE A 85 14.89 1.57 44.61
CA ILE A 85 15.65 0.65 45.44
C ILE A 85 17.07 1.20 45.69
N SER A 86 17.71 1.75 44.65
CA SER A 86 19.03 2.34 44.78
C SER A 86 19.05 3.57 45.72
N ILE A 87 18.02 4.43 45.66
CA ILE A 87 17.86 5.55 46.61
C ILE A 87 17.66 5.01 48.03
N PHE A 88 16.82 3.98 48.21
CA PHE A 88 16.61 3.41 49.55
C PHE A 88 17.90 2.90 50.18
N PHE A 89 18.67 2.09 49.44
CA PHE A 89 19.96 1.59 49.95
C PHE A 89 20.98 2.69 50.19
N SER A 90 21.05 3.71 49.33
CA SER A 90 21.97 4.83 49.53
C SER A 90 21.59 5.68 50.77
N CYS A 91 20.31 5.94 51.01
CA CYS A 91 19.83 6.61 52.21
C CYS A 91 20.10 5.78 53.46
N THR A 92 19.87 4.46 53.42
CA THR A 92 20.14 3.56 54.52
C THR A 92 21.64 3.53 54.85
N THR A 93 22.50 3.41 53.84
CA THR A 93 23.96 3.45 54.02
C THR A 93 24.42 4.79 54.64
N PHE A 94 23.86 5.89 54.18
CA PHE A 94 24.16 7.22 54.74
C PHE A 94 23.80 7.30 56.23
N ILE A 95 22.59 6.90 56.60
CA ILE A 95 22.15 6.94 58.00
C ILE A 95 22.95 5.99 58.90
N LEU A 96 23.33 4.83 58.39
CA LEU A 96 24.24 3.92 59.14
C LEU A 96 25.62 4.56 59.37
N VAL A 97 26.20 5.17 58.36
CA VAL A 97 27.49 5.86 58.49
C VAL A 97 27.38 7.04 59.47
N GLU A 98 26.28 7.85 59.35
CA GLU A 98 26.03 8.96 60.27
C GLU A 98 25.87 8.48 61.71
N TYR A 99 25.15 7.38 61.94
CA TYR A 99 24.99 6.79 63.26
C TYR A 99 26.30 6.32 63.84
N ILE A 100 27.12 5.60 63.05
CA ILE A 100 28.42 5.07 63.49
C ILE A 100 29.34 6.22 63.92
N TYR A 101 29.55 7.24 63.08
CA TYR A 101 30.51 8.29 63.44
C TYR A 101 29.99 9.19 64.55
N LYS A 102 28.71 9.57 64.62
CA LYS A 102 28.15 10.44 65.65
C LYS A 102 27.97 9.72 66.99
N CYS A 103 27.37 8.51 66.98
CA CYS A 103 27.06 7.80 68.22
C CYS A 103 28.23 6.98 68.75
N LEU A 104 28.97 6.25 67.86
CA LEU A 104 30.00 5.32 68.33
C LEU A 104 31.39 5.99 68.43
N ILE A 105 31.76 6.86 67.48
CA ILE A 105 33.09 7.48 67.48
C ILE A 105 33.08 8.79 68.29
N LEU A 106 32.16 9.71 67.98
CA LEU A 106 32.09 11.03 68.64
C LEU A 106 31.30 11.01 69.96
N LYS A 107 30.58 9.91 70.24
CA LYS A 107 29.75 9.71 71.46
C LYS A 107 28.74 10.84 71.71
N LEU A 108 28.18 11.41 70.59
CA LEU A 108 27.23 12.51 70.67
C LEU A 108 25.84 11.99 71.13
N PRO A 109 25.15 12.70 72.06
CA PRO A 109 23.90 12.22 72.70
C PRO A 109 22.66 12.46 71.83
N LEU A 110 22.62 11.94 70.57
CA LEU A 110 21.45 12.05 69.72
C LEU A 110 20.50 10.89 69.94
N PRO A 111 19.12 11.12 69.98
CA PRO A 111 18.16 10.06 70.15
C PRO A 111 18.16 9.04 68.98
N ARG A 112 18.05 7.73 69.26
CA ARG A 112 18.06 6.70 68.22
C ARG A 112 16.89 6.84 67.23
N SER A 113 15.71 7.26 67.71
CA SER A 113 14.55 7.49 66.86
C SER A 113 14.75 8.60 65.82
N TYR A 114 15.62 9.58 66.10
CA TYR A 114 16.00 10.62 65.13
C TYR A 114 16.52 10.02 63.81
N TYR A 115 17.39 9.04 63.88
CA TYR A 115 17.98 8.40 62.70
C TYR A 115 16.94 7.64 61.87
N LEU A 116 15.98 6.94 62.52
CA LEU A 116 14.91 6.27 61.82
C LEU A 116 13.95 7.24 61.13
N ILE A 117 13.52 8.28 61.83
CA ILE A 117 12.64 9.30 61.23
C ILE A 117 13.36 10.01 60.08
N LYS A 118 14.64 10.35 60.28
CA LYS A 118 15.45 10.99 59.22
C LYS A 118 15.58 10.09 57.98
N LEU A 119 15.79 8.76 58.15
CA LEU A 119 15.85 7.82 57.05
C LEU A 119 14.60 7.87 56.17
N PHE A 120 13.41 7.75 56.79
CA PHE A 120 12.15 7.79 56.04
C PHE A 120 11.89 9.14 55.36
N LEU A 121 12.13 10.22 56.07
CA LEU A 121 11.99 11.57 55.50
C LEU A 121 12.95 11.80 54.33
N LEU A 122 14.22 11.46 54.49
CA LEU A 122 15.22 11.63 53.43
C LEU A 122 14.89 10.81 52.20
N TYR A 123 14.46 9.54 52.37
CA TYR A 123 14.02 8.68 51.28
C TYR A 123 12.83 9.28 50.54
N ILE A 124 11.79 9.74 51.24
CA ILE A 124 10.60 10.35 50.66
C ILE A 124 10.95 11.64 49.89
N PHE A 125 11.71 12.55 50.50
CA PHE A 125 12.04 13.83 49.89
C PHE A 125 12.89 13.66 48.63
N ILE A 126 13.96 12.84 48.69
CA ILE A 126 14.83 12.59 47.56
C ILE A 126 14.08 11.91 46.43
N SER A 127 13.24 10.90 46.74
CA SER A 127 12.40 10.24 45.75
C SER A 127 11.41 11.21 45.11
N ALA A 128 10.72 12.03 45.90
CA ALA A 128 9.77 13.03 45.41
C ALA A 128 10.46 14.05 44.46
N ILE A 129 11.64 14.54 44.77
CA ILE A 129 12.41 15.45 43.91
C ILE A 129 12.76 14.79 42.58
N ARG A 130 13.22 13.52 42.59
CA ARG A 130 13.59 12.81 41.37
C ARG A 130 12.37 12.54 40.49
N TYR A 131 11.23 12.14 41.09
CA TYR A 131 9.98 11.88 40.35
C TYR A 131 9.30 13.16 39.86
N SER A 132 9.30 14.27 40.63
CA SER A 132 8.77 15.55 40.15
C SER A 132 9.52 16.06 38.91
N TYR A 133 10.85 15.86 38.84
CA TYR A 133 11.63 16.18 37.64
C TYR A 133 11.16 15.34 36.44
N ARG A 134 10.90 14.05 36.63
CA ARG A 134 10.35 13.17 35.59
C ARG A 134 8.98 13.65 35.13
N ILE A 135 8.06 13.92 36.07
CA ILE A 135 6.72 14.40 35.78
C ILE A 135 6.77 15.73 35.01
N ALA A 136 7.56 16.71 35.50
CA ALA A 136 7.70 18.01 34.85
C ALA A 136 8.23 17.89 33.41
N LYS A 137 9.21 16.99 33.17
CA LYS A 137 9.71 16.73 31.83
C LYS A 137 8.65 16.09 30.92
N THR A 138 7.94 15.06 31.41
CA THR A 138 6.87 14.40 30.67
C THR A 138 5.73 15.37 30.34
N VAL A 139 5.36 16.23 31.27
CA VAL A 139 4.34 17.26 31.06
C VAL A 139 4.81 18.29 30.03
N LYS A 140 6.06 18.74 30.09
CA LYS A 140 6.64 19.68 29.13
C LYS A 140 6.69 19.10 27.72
N GLU A 141 7.09 17.84 27.58
CA GLU A 141 7.06 17.10 26.30
C GLU A 141 5.63 16.96 25.78
N TYR A 142 4.67 16.62 26.63
CA TYR A 142 3.26 16.51 26.30
C TYR A 142 2.64 17.83 25.77
N TYR A 143 3.02 18.99 26.32
CA TYR A 143 2.53 20.29 25.84
C TYR A 143 3.27 20.81 24.62
N ARG A 144 4.58 20.48 24.45
CA ARG A 144 5.38 20.93 23.30
C ARG A 144 4.99 20.24 21.99
N GLU A 145 4.49 19.01 22.04
CA GLU A 145 4.15 18.19 20.87
C GLU A 145 2.72 18.45 20.33
N ARG A 146 1.94 19.34 20.93
CA ARG A 146 0.53 19.56 20.56
C ARG A 146 0.26 20.48 19.38
N SER A 147 1.25 21.22 18.89
CA SER A 147 1.08 22.10 17.73
C SER A 147 1.43 21.38 16.43
N GLY A 148 0.42 21.14 15.56
CA GLY A 148 0.59 20.57 14.23
C GLY A 148 0.37 19.05 14.10
N LEU A 149 -0.21 18.39 15.11
CA LEU A 149 -0.64 17.00 15.00
C LEU A 149 -2.01 16.91 14.36
N LYS A 150 -2.19 16.00 13.41
CA LYS A 150 -3.50 15.70 12.81
C LYS A 150 -4.35 14.87 13.75
N ASN A 151 -5.55 15.35 14.05
CA ASN A 151 -6.54 14.58 14.81
C ASN A 151 -6.95 13.35 13.99
N THR A 152 -6.67 12.17 14.51
CA THR A 152 -6.81 10.89 13.79
C THR A 152 -7.84 10.00 14.50
N MET A 153 -8.72 9.40 13.72
CA MET A 153 -9.64 8.34 14.13
C MET A 153 -9.12 7.01 13.61
N ILE A 154 -9.15 5.95 14.43
CA ILE A 154 -8.85 4.59 13.99
C ILE A 154 -10.16 3.81 13.88
N VAL A 155 -10.37 3.14 12.76
CA VAL A 155 -11.49 2.22 12.55
C VAL A 155 -10.96 0.79 12.64
N GLY A 156 -11.41 0.07 13.68
CA GLY A 156 -10.96 -1.27 14.05
C GLY A 156 -10.21 -1.28 15.39
N ALA A 157 -10.85 -1.87 16.41
CA ALA A 157 -10.29 -2.09 17.75
C ALA A 157 -9.79 -3.54 17.94
N GLY A 158 -9.40 -4.20 16.85
CA GLY A 158 -8.74 -5.50 16.84
C GLY A 158 -7.23 -5.39 17.09
N ASP A 159 -6.49 -6.50 16.87
CA ASP A 159 -5.05 -6.54 17.14
C ASP A 159 -4.26 -5.54 16.29
N ALA A 160 -4.58 -5.40 15.00
CA ALA A 160 -3.94 -4.43 14.12
C ALA A 160 -4.14 -2.98 14.62
N GLY A 161 -5.37 -2.61 14.99
CA GLY A 161 -5.65 -1.28 15.55
C GLY A 161 -4.91 -1.04 16.87
N ARG A 162 -4.85 -2.04 17.76
CA ARG A 162 -4.10 -1.96 19.03
C ARG A 162 -2.60 -1.79 18.80
N LEU A 163 -2.03 -2.49 17.82
CA LEU A 163 -0.61 -2.38 17.47
C LEU A 163 -0.28 -0.99 16.95
N LEU A 164 -1.05 -0.45 15.98
CA LEU A 164 -0.88 0.90 15.47
C LEU A 164 -1.01 1.97 16.57
N ILE A 165 -2.02 1.85 17.43
CA ILE A 165 -2.19 2.77 18.57
C ILE A 165 -0.97 2.72 19.48
N THR A 166 -0.45 1.53 19.75
CA THR A 166 0.72 1.33 20.62
C THR A 166 1.99 1.90 19.98
N GLU A 167 2.17 1.69 18.69
CA GLU A 167 3.31 2.24 17.95
C GLU A 167 3.30 3.78 17.95
N ILE A 168 2.17 4.40 17.62
CA ILE A 168 2.01 5.87 17.64
C ILE A 168 2.22 6.40 19.07
N TRP A 169 1.69 5.69 20.09
CA TRP A 169 1.84 6.10 21.48
C TRP A 169 3.29 6.06 21.95
N ASN A 170 4.03 5.00 21.58
CA ASN A 170 5.44 4.83 21.98
C ASN A 170 6.40 5.74 21.20
N ASN A 171 6.07 6.09 19.96
CA ASN A 171 6.93 6.84 19.05
C ASN A 171 6.32 8.19 18.64
N LYS A 172 5.70 8.90 19.58
CA LYS A 172 4.98 10.18 19.34
C LYS A 172 5.80 11.23 18.59
N ALA A 173 7.11 11.26 18.78
CA ALA A 173 8.01 12.20 18.11
C ALA A 173 8.15 11.95 16.59
N ASN A 174 7.88 10.73 16.13
CA ASN A 174 8.05 10.31 14.74
C ASN A 174 6.76 10.43 13.91
N PHE A 175 5.60 10.50 14.56
CA PHE A 175 4.30 10.53 13.89
C PHE A 175 3.58 11.85 14.16
N LYS A 176 3.03 12.43 13.10
CA LYS A 176 2.21 13.67 13.17
C LYS A 176 0.73 13.37 13.46
N ASN A 177 0.43 12.23 14.07
CA ASN A 177 -0.93 11.75 14.34
C ASN A 177 -1.25 11.82 15.83
N LYS A 178 -2.40 12.43 16.17
CA LYS A 178 -3.00 12.39 17.50
C LYS A 178 -4.26 11.54 17.42
N ILE A 179 -4.23 10.33 17.98
CA ILE A 179 -5.41 9.48 18.01
C ILE A 179 -6.40 10.02 19.02
N CYS A 180 -7.60 10.41 18.56
CA CYS A 180 -8.64 11.00 19.37
C CYS A 180 -9.71 9.99 19.81
N CYS A 181 -10.04 9.03 18.95
CA CYS A 181 -11.04 8.01 19.21
C CYS A 181 -10.85 6.79 18.30
N VAL A 182 -11.52 5.70 18.67
CA VAL A 182 -11.58 4.45 17.91
C VAL A 182 -13.03 4.11 17.60
N ILE A 183 -13.28 3.54 16.43
CA ILE A 183 -14.58 3.00 16.00
C ILE A 183 -14.43 1.48 15.83
N ASP A 184 -15.40 0.71 16.33
CA ASP A 184 -15.48 -0.75 16.10
C ASP A 184 -16.95 -1.19 16.05
N ASP A 185 -17.29 -2.10 15.15
CA ASP A 185 -18.66 -2.59 15.00
C ASP A 185 -19.07 -3.60 16.10
N ASP A 186 -18.11 -4.14 16.84
CA ASP A 186 -18.36 -5.03 17.98
C ASP A 186 -18.91 -4.24 19.17
N LYS A 187 -20.19 -4.49 19.48
CA LYS A 187 -20.90 -3.83 20.58
C LYS A 187 -20.23 -4.03 21.94
N ASN A 188 -19.52 -5.14 22.14
CA ASN A 188 -18.86 -5.45 23.41
C ASN A 188 -17.62 -4.57 23.66
N LYS A 189 -17.06 -3.98 22.63
CA LYS A 189 -15.89 -3.10 22.73
C LYS A 189 -16.27 -1.63 22.91
N ILE A 190 -17.45 -1.25 22.47
CA ILE A 190 -17.92 0.16 22.56
C ILE A 190 -18.01 0.58 24.04
N GLY A 191 -17.45 1.75 24.36
CA GLY A 191 -17.34 2.26 25.73
C GLY A 191 -16.05 1.86 26.45
N SER A 192 -15.27 0.93 25.90
CA SER A 192 -13.95 0.55 26.42
C SER A 192 -12.85 1.52 25.95
N TYR A 193 -11.62 1.33 26.47
CA TYR A 193 -10.47 2.17 26.16
C TYR A 193 -9.27 1.34 25.70
N ILE A 194 -8.51 1.86 24.74
CA ILE A 194 -7.20 1.36 24.34
C ILE A 194 -6.16 2.45 24.63
N LYS A 195 -5.21 2.25 25.57
CA LYS A 195 -4.21 3.27 25.95
C LYS A 195 -4.83 4.66 26.25
N ASN A 196 -5.94 4.69 26.99
CA ASN A 196 -6.74 5.88 27.33
C ASN A 196 -7.45 6.54 26.12
N ILE A 197 -7.55 5.88 24.97
CA ILE A 197 -8.29 6.33 23.81
C ILE A 197 -9.65 5.63 23.80
N PRO A 198 -10.78 6.35 23.78
CA PRO A 198 -12.11 5.74 23.89
C PRO A 198 -12.54 5.06 22.59
N ILE A 199 -13.23 3.93 22.67
CA ILE A 199 -13.98 3.31 21.59
C ILE A 199 -15.39 3.90 21.64
N VAL A 200 -15.71 4.80 20.68
CA VAL A 200 -16.87 5.72 20.81
C VAL A 200 -18.11 5.29 20.04
N GLY A 201 -18.03 4.24 19.22
CA GLY A 201 -19.19 3.79 18.46
C GLY A 201 -18.85 2.85 17.31
N ASN A 202 -19.81 2.61 16.43
CA ASN A 202 -19.69 1.77 15.24
C ASN A 202 -19.56 2.61 13.95
N ARG A 203 -19.38 1.96 12.78
CA ARG A 203 -19.23 2.63 11.48
C ARG A 203 -20.29 3.69 11.17
N LYS A 204 -21.55 3.51 11.57
CA LYS A 204 -22.65 4.46 11.32
C LYS A 204 -22.48 5.78 12.11
N THR A 205 -21.62 5.79 13.12
CA THR A 205 -21.36 6.96 13.95
C THR A 205 -20.09 7.73 13.54
N ILE A 206 -19.40 7.31 12.46
CA ILE A 206 -18.15 7.94 11.99
C ILE A 206 -18.34 9.43 11.76
N ALA A 207 -19.29 9.85 10.94
CA ALA A 207 -19.51 11.26 10.62
C ALA A 207 -19.76 12.12 11.88
N LYS A 208 -20.61 11.65 12.81
CA LYS A 208 -20.88 12.33 14.08
C LYS A 208 -19.61 12.49 14.94
N ASN A 209 -18.77 11.45 14.99
CA ASN A 209 -17.55 11.49 15.79
C ASN A 209 -16.43 12.30 15.11
N VAL A 210 -16.42 12.38 13.77
CA VAL A 210 -15.52 13.28 13.02
C VAL A 210 -15.74 14.73 13.45
N GLU A 211 -16.99 15.18 13.48
CA GLU A 211 -17.35 16.54 13.94
C GLU A 211 -17.00 16.75 15.42
N LYS A 212 -17.39 15.80 16.29
CA LYS A 212 -17.18 15.90 17.75
C LYS A 212 -15.71 16.01 18.15
N TYR A 213 -14.84 15.26 17.49
CA TYR A 213 -13.40 15.17 17.82
C TYR A 213 -12.53 15.98 16.85
N HIS A 214 -13.13 16.73 15.90
CA HIS A 214 -12.42 17.50 14.86
C HIS A 214 -11.39 16.65 14.12
N ILE A 215 -11.82 15.48 13.62
CA ILE A 215 -10.95 14.52 12.96
C ILE A 215 -10.56 15.02 11.56
N GLU A 216 -9.29 14.94 11.25
CA GLU A 216 -8.69 15.29 9.94
C GLU A 216 -8.31 14.07 9.13
N GLU A 217 -7.99 12.94 9.82
CA GLU A 217 -7.52 11.71 9.18
C GLU A 217 -8.21 10.50 9.80
N ILE A 218 -8.64 9.56 8.96
CA ILE A 218 -9.22 8.27 9.38
C ILE A 218 -8.30 7.15 8.88
N ILE A 219 -7.90 6.25 9.77
CA ILE A 219 -7.09 5.06 9.44
C ILE A 219 -7.94 3.82 9.67
N ILE A 220 -8.21 3.05 8.60
CA ILE A 220 -8.89 1.76 8.66
C ILE A 220 -7.86 0.68 8.97
N ALA A 221 -7.91 0.15 10.20
CA ALA A 221 -6.92 -0.79 10.74
C ALA A 221 -7.52 -2.20 10.91
N ILE A 222 -8.07 -2.76 9.83
CA ILE A 222 -8.72 -4.08 9.82
C ILE A 222 -8.21 -4.90 8.61
N PRO A 223 -6.98 -5.42 8.62
CA PRO A 223 -6.40 -6.15 7.49
C PRO A 223 -7.18 -7.42 7.07
N SER A 224 -7.94 -8.02 8.00
CA SER A 224 -8.74 -9.22 7.77
C SER A 224 -10.16 -8.96 7.29
N ILE A 225 -10.52 -7.70 7.00
CA ILE A 225 -11.89 -7.34 6.64
C ILE A 225 -12.22 -7.84 5.23
N SER A 226 -13.45 -8.35 5.02
CA SER A 226 -13.93 -8.61 3.67
C SER A 226 -14.15 -7.29 2.91
N HIS A 227 -13.89 -7.30 1.61
CA HIS A 227 -14.06 -6.12 0.76
C HIS A 227 -15.46 -5.49 0.82
N GLU A 228 -16.52 -6.30 0.95
CA GLU A 228 -17.90 -5.80 1.10
C GLU A 228 -18.05 -4.95 2.37
N LYS A 229 -17.50 -5.44 3.50
CA LYS A 229 -17.53 -4.71 4.77
C LYS A 229 -16.61 -3.49 4.73
N LEU A 230 -15.46 -3.58 4.05
CA LEU A 230 -14.55 -2.47 3.84
C LEU A 230 -15.25 -1.34 3.08
N ASN A 231 -15.95 -1.66 1.99
CA ASN A 231 -16.71 -0.68 1.21
C ASN A 231 -17.78 0.03 2.05
N LEU A 232 -18.49 -0.69 2.92
CA LEU A 232 -19.46 -0.06 3.84
C LEU A 232 -18.82 0.92 4.84
N ILE A 233 -17.59 0.65 5.27
CA ILE A 233 -16.83 1.58 6.13
C ILE A 233 -16.36 2.77 5.31
N ILE A 234 -15.82 2.53 4.12
CA ILE A 234 -15.37 3.59 3.21
C ILE A 234 -16.52 4.53 2.85
N ASP A 235 -17.70 3.99 2.52
CA ASP A 235 -18.90 4.79 2.22
C ASP A 235 -19.28 5.71 3.39
N GLU A 236 -19.18 5.26 4.64
CA GLU A 236 -19.39 6.11 5.82
C GLU A 236 -18.27 7.15 6.00
N CYS A 237 -17.02 6.77 5.77
CA CYS A 237 -15.88 7.70 5.83
C CYS A 237 -15.97 8.78 4.74
N GLN A 238 -16.44 8.45 3.54
CA GLN A 238 -16.59 9.39 2.42
C GLN A 238 -17.68 10.45 2.64
N LYS A 239 -18.58 10.27 3.62
CA LYS A 239 -19.51 11.34 4.06
C LYS A 239 -18.79 12.47 4.81
N THR A 240 -17.50 12.29 5.10
CA THR A 240 -16.66 13.25 5.81
C THR A 240 -15.60 13.82 4.85
N LYS A 241 -15.01 14.95 5.22
CA LYS A 241 -13.90 15.58 4.45
C LYS A 241 -12.52 15.10 4.92
N CYS A 242 -12.45 14.00 5.66
CA CYS A 242 -11.21 13.48 6.22
C CYS A 242 -10.34 12.78 5.16
N ILE A 243 -9.04 12.82 5.36
CA ILE A 243 -8.10 11.97 4.62
C ILE A 243 -8.28 10.53 5.09
N ILE A 244 -8.60 9.61 4.16
CA ILE A 244 -8.82 8.21 4.50
C ILE A 244 -7.59 7.39 4.11
N LYS A 245 -7.09 6.60 5.05
CA LYS A 245 -5.98 5.67 4.89
C LYS A 245 -6.37 4.26 5.34
N THR A 246 -5.67 3.26 4.86
CA THR A 246 -5.89 1.86 5.25
C THR A 246 -4.58 1.11 5.43
N LEU A 247 -4.63 0.01 6.18
CA LEU A 247 -3.61 -1.03 6.14
C LEU A 247 -3.84 -1.93 4.93
N PRO A 248 -2.78 -2.49 4.32
CA PRO A 248 -2.89 -3.55 3.32
C PRO A 248 -3.61 -4.79 3.88
N SER A 249 -4.01 -5.71 2.99
CA SER A 249 -4.57 -7.00 3.37
C SER A 249 -3.53 -7.88 4.10
N LEU A 250 -3.98 -8.90 4.84
CA LEU A 250 -3.08 -9.81 5.57
C LEU A 250 -2.04 -10.50 4.67
N SER A 251 -2.38 -10.75 3.42
CA SER A 251 -1.50 -11.37 2.43
C SER A 251 -0.41 -10.43 1.90
N GLU A 252 -0.65 -9.12 1.94
CA GLU A 252 0.31 -8.08 1.53
C GLU A 252 1.21 -7.63 2.68
N LEU A 253 0.80 -7.89 3.94
CA LEU A 253 1.56 -7.51 5.13
C LEU A 253 2.76 -8.44 5.34
N VAL A 254 3.94 -7.85 5.44
CA VAL A 254 5.19 -8.56 5.80
C VAL A 254 5.50 -8.27 7.26
N GLY A 255 4.98 -9.12 8.18
CA GLY A 255 5.18 -8.97 9.61
C GLY A 255 4.02 -8.30 10.34
N GLU A 256 4.31 -7.66 11.49
CA GLU A 256 3.29 -6.96 12.28
C GLU A 256 2.88 -5.63 11.62
N PRO A 257 1.57 -5.25 11.66
CA PRO A 257 1.09 -3.99 11.11
C PRO A 257 1.78 -2.78 11.74
N THR A 258 2.38 -1.92 10.91
CA THR A 258 3.05 -0.69 11.33
C THR A 258 2.53 0.53 10.58
N MET A 259 2.80 1.73 11.12
CA MET A 259 2.46 2.99 10.46
C MET A 259 3.17 3.21 9.11
N LYS A 260 4.26 2.50 8.85
CA LYS A 260 4.96 2.57 7.55
C LYS A 260 4.13 1.94 6.42
N GLU A 261 3.28 0.98 6.76
CA GLU A 261 2.42 0.26 5.82
C GLU A 261 1.06 0.94 5.63
N VAL A 262 0.72 1.93 6.47
CA VAL A 262 -0.49 2.73 6.29
C VAL A 262 -0.39 3.56 5.02
N ARG A 263 -1.22 3.23 4.04
CA ARG A 263 -1.28 3.90 2.73
C ARG A 263 -2.61 4.63 2.54
N PRO A 264 -2.66 5.68 1.71
CA PRO A 264 -3.93 6.21 1.26
C PRO A 264 -4.78 5.09 0.64
N ILE A 265 -6.10 5.16 0.82
CA ILE A 265 -7.00 4.26 0.11
C ILE A 265 -6.79 4.47 -1.40
N SER A 266 -6.68 3.37 -2.14
CA SER A 266 -6.61 3.40 -3.59
C SER A 266 -7.99 3.15 -4.20
N TYR A 267 -8.14 3.48 -5.49
CA TYR A 267 -9.39 3.20 -6.21
C TYR A 267 -9.62 1.69 -6.38
N GLU A 268 -8.60 0.86 -6.26
CA GLU A 268 -8.68 -0.60 -6.27
C GLU A 268 -9.44 -1.13 -5.06
N ASP A 269 -9.27 -0.48 -3.90
CA ASP A 269 -9.96 -0.83 -2.65
C ASP A 269 -11.50 -0.71 -2.78
N PHE A 270 -12.00 0.14 -3.72
CA PHE A 270 -13.45 0.33 -3.94
C PHE A 270 -14.14 -0.80 -4.73
N LEU A 271 -13.40 -1.64 -5.41
CA LEU A 271 -14.00 -2.63 -6.31
C LEU A 271 -14.31 -3.95 -5.64
N GLY A 272 -13.89 -4.12 -4.41
CA GLY A 272 -14.36 -5.21 -3.55
C GLY A 272 -14.07 -6.61 -4.07
N ARG A 273 -13.01 -6.81 -4.85
CA ARG A 273 -12.67 -8.14 -5.36
C ARG A 273 -11.99 -8.99 -4.29
N LYS A 274 -12.36 -10.29 -4.29
CA LYS A 274 -11.69 -11.29 -3.46
C LYS A 274 -10.28 -11.50 -3.99
N GLU A 275 -9.36 -11.72 -3.07
CA GLU A 275 -7.99 -12.09 -3.39
C GLU A 275 -7.97 -13.36 -4.25
N ILE A 276 -7.19 -13.32 -5.33
CA ILE A 276 -7.10 -14.43 -6.28
C ILE A 276 -6.03 -15.38 -5.81
N VAL A 277 -6.41 -16.64 -5.68
CA VAL A 277 -5.47 -17.74 -5.43
C VAL A 277 -5.05 -18.32 -6.78
N VAL A 278 -3.75 -18.25 -7.08
CA VAL A 278 -3.11 -18.90 -8.22
C VAL A 278 -2.10 -19.92 -7.75
N ASP A 279 -1.83 -20.95 -8.55
CA ASP A 279 -0.76 -21.91 -8.27
C ASP A 279 0.60 -21.28 -8.64
N SER A 280 1.18 -20.60 -7.65
CA SER A 280 2.47 -19.94 -7.82
C SER A 280 3.64 -20.92 -7.98
N GLU A 281 3.53 -22.14 -7.48
CA GLU A 281 4.57 -23.18 -7.60
C GLU A 281 4.63 -23.72 -9.04
N GLU A 282 3.47 -24.02 -9.66
CA GLU A 282 3.41 -24.45 -11.06
C GLU A 282 3.95 -23.37 -12.00
N ILE A 283 3.54 -22.11 -11.81
CA ILE A 283 4.02 -20.97 -12.60
C ILE A 283 5.55 -20.85 -12.47
N THR A 284 6.05 -20.85 -11.23
CA THR A 284 7.49 -20.75 -10.97
C THR A 284 8.26 -21.90 -11.59
N SER A 285 7.81 -23.15 -11.46
CA SER A 285 8.48 -24.31 -12.02
C SER A 285 8.65 -24.25 -13.54
N LYS A 286 7.65 -23.71 -14.26
CA LYS A 286 7.70 -23.58 -15.73
C LYS A 286 8.57 -22.42 -16.19
N LEU A 287 8.63 -21.33 -15.45
CA LEU A 287 9.35 -20.12 -15.86
C LEU A 287 10.81 -20.08 -15.36
N THR A 288 11.14 -20.80 -14.29
CA THR A 288 12.52 -20.89 -13.79
C THR A 288 13.45 -21.42 -14.87
N ASN A 289 14.63 -20.80 -15.01
CA ASN A 289 15.66 -21.13 -15.99
C ASN A 289 15.20 -21.08 -17.46
N SER A 290 14.06 -20.48 -17.79
CA SER A 290 13.56 -20.31 -19.15
C SER A 290 13.94 -18.97 -19.77
N VAL A 291 13.97 -18.88 -21.10
CA VAL A 291 14.12 -17.62 -21.84
C VAL A 291 12.73 -17.12 -22.22
N VAL A 292 12.34 -15.97 -21.67
CA VAL A 292 10.99 -15.41 -21.82
C VAL A 292 11.04 -14.06 -22.53
N LEU A 293 10.23 -13.91 -23.59
CA LEU A 293 10.05 -12.66 -24.31
C LEU A 293 8.67 -12.07 -24.00
N VAL A 294 8.63 -10.80 -23.59
CA VAL A 294 7.40 -10.02 -23.42
C VAL A 294 7.40 -8.89 -24.44
N THR A 295 6.49 -8.94 -25.42
CA THR A 295 6.29 -7.83 -26.36
C THR A 295 5.27 -6.84 -25.80
N GLY A 296 5.50 -5.54 -26.02
CA GLY A 296 4.72 -4.49 -25.34
C GLY A 296 5.01 -4.46 -23.83
N GLY A 297 6.27 -4.80 -23.46
CA GLY A 297 6.68 -4.97 -22.07
C GLY A 297 6.69 -3.68 -21.24
N GLY A 298 6.70 -2.51 -21.87
CA GLY A 298 6.51 -1.21 -21.20
C GLY A 298 5.03 -0.84 -21.01
N GLY A 299 4.08 -1.58 -21.59
CA GLY A 299 2.64 -1.37 -21.40
C GLY A 299 2.15 -1.82 -20.04
N SER A 300 0.91 -1.46 -19.66
CA SER A 300 0.34 -1.78 -18.33
C SER A 300 0.31 -3.27 -18.02
N ILE A 301 -0.09 -4.13 -18.96
CA ILE A 301 -0.09 -5.58 -18.79
C ILE A 301 1.32 -6.15 -18.95
N GLY A 302 2.06 -5.68 -19.98
CA GLY A 302 3.41 -6.16 -20.26
C GLY A 302 4.39 -5.90 -19.12
N SER A 303 4.36 -4.73 -18.50
CA SER A 303 5.22 -4.39 -17.36
C SER A 303 4.92 -5.26 -16.13
N GLU A 304 3.64 -5.55 -15.88
CA GLU A 304 3.27 -6.43 -14.79
C GLU A 304 3.62 -7.90 -15.06
N LEU A 305 3.49 -8.36 -16.33
CA LEU A 305 4.03 -9.66 -16.74
C LEU A 305 5.54 -9.74 -16.43
N CYS A 306 6.29 -8.70 -16.79
CA CYS A 306 7.73 -8.65 -16.51
C CYS A 306 8.02 -8.71 -15.00
N ARG A 307 7.24 -8.01 -14.14
CA ARG A 307 7.37 -8.06 -12.68
C ARG A 307 7.13 -9.45 -12.12
N GLN A 308 6.04 -10.10 -12.55
CA GLN A 308 5.69 -11.42 -12.01
C GLN A 308 6.62 -12.51 -12.53
N ILE A 309 7.03 -12.45 -13.81
CA ILE A 309 8.01 -13.39 -14.40
C ILE A 309 9.38 -13.23 -13.73
N ALA A 310 9.80 -12.01 -13.40
CA ALA A 310 11.08 -11.76 -12.71
C ALA A 310 11.17 -12.49 -11.36
N LYS A 311 10.06 -12.64 -10.63
CA LYS A 311 10.00 -13.40 -9.37
C LYS A 311 10.30 -14.89 -9.54
N CYS A 312 10.10 -15.43 -10.75
CA CYS A 312 10.32 -16.84 -11.06
C CYS A 312 11.76 -17.17 -11.47
N ASN A 313 12.71 -16.24 -11.38
CA ASN A 313 14.12 -16.43 -11.76
C ASN A 313 14.31 -17.05 -13.16
N PRO A 314 13.82 -16.41 -14.24
CA PRO A 314 14.05 -16.89 -15.59
C PRO A 314 15.55 -16.83 -15.94
N LYS A 315 16.01 -17.70 -16.87
CA LYS A 315 17.37 -17.64 -17.41
C LYS A 315 17.66 -16.31 -18.09
N LEU A 316 16.66 -15.76 -18.78
CA LEU A 316 16.70 -14.45 -19.43
C LEU A 316 15.27 -13.92 -19.58
N LEU A 317 15.02 -12.71 -19.15
CA LEU A 317 13.80 -11.96 -19.44
C LEU A 317 14.09 -10.90 -20.51
N ILE A 318 13.33 -10.94 -21.61
CA ILE A 318 13.48 -9.99 -22.72
C ILE A 318 12.25 -9.10 -22.77
N ILE A 319 12.47 -7.80 -22.66
CA ILE A 319 11.45 -6.75 -22.83
C ILE A 319 11.57 -6.21 -24.26
N LEU A 320 10.52 -6.33 -25.06
CA LEU A 320 10.45 -5.69 -26.38
C LEU A 320 9.33 -4.66 -26.38
N ASP A 321 9.66 -3.40 -26.59
CA ASP A 321 8.67 -2.32 -26.74
C ASP A 321 9.08 -1.33 -27.82
N ILE A 322 8.11 -0.64 -28.42
CA ILE A 322 8.33 0.44 -29.36
C ILE A 322 8.58 1.78 -28.64
N TYR A 323 8.04 1.91 -27.42
CA TYR A 323 8.12 3.14 -26.63
C TYR A 323 9.21 3.07 -25.57
N GLU A 324 10.32 3.78 -25.82
CA GLU A 324 11.55 3.68 -25.04
C GLU A 324 11.35 4.08 -23.57
N ASN A 325 10.59 5.15 -23.28
CA ASN A 325 10.47 5.66 -21.90
C ASN A 325 9.84 4.62 -20.97
N ASN A 326 8.72 4.02 -21.39
CA ASN A 326 8.08 2.99 -20.57
C ASN A 326 8.94 1.72 -20.45
N ALA A 327 9.69 1.36 -21.50
CA ALA A 327 10.62 0.24 -21.47
C ALA A 327 11.77 0.52 -20.49
N TYR A 328 12.29 1.72 -20.48
CA TYR A 328 13.32 2.17 -19.54
C TYR A 328 12.83 2.17 -18.09
N ASP A 329 11.62 2.69 -17.85
CA ASP A 329 11.06 2.74 -16.50
C ASP A 329 10.96 1.34 -15.86
N ILE A 330 10.41 0.36 -16.61
CA ILE A 330 10.31 -1.02 -16.11
C ILE A 330 11.68 -1.69 -15.98
N GLU A 331 12.61 -1.42 -16.87
CA GLU A 331 14.00 -1.91 -16.77
C GLU A 331 14.64 -1.45 -15.46
N GLN A 332 14.61 -0.13 -15.17
CA GLN A 332 15.19 0.44 -13.95
C GLN A 332 14.52 -0.09 -12.68
N GLU A 333 13.21 -0.30 -12.72
CA GLU A 333 12.48 -0.91 -11.61
C GLU A 333 12.95 -2.35 -11.36
N LEU A 334 13.06 -3.16 -12.41
CA LEU A 334 13.46 -4.57 -12.30
C LEU A 334 14.92 -4.72 -11.86
N ILE A 335 15.83 -3.92 -12.38
CA ILE A 335 17.25 -3.93 -11.97
C ILE A 335 17.39 -3.61 -10.49
N ARG A 336 16.63 -2.62 -9.99
CA ARG A 336 16.65 -2.23 -8.58
C ARG A 336 16.09 -3.31 -7.67
N ASN A 337 14.97 -3.94 -8.07
CA ASN A 337 14.26 -4.90 -7.23
C ASN A 337 14.84 -6.31 -7.33
N TYR A 338 15.47 -6.65 -8.46
CA TYR A 338 16.05 -7.97 -8.76
C TYR A 338 17.47 -7.81 -9.34
N PRO A 339 18.48 -7.44 -8.53
CA PRO A 339 19.83 -7.14 -9.02
C PRO A 339 20.52 -8.28 -9.78
N ASN A 340 20.11 -9.54 -9.53
CA ASN A 340 20.68 -10.74 -10.17
C ASN A 340 19.87 -11.21 -11.40
N LEU A 341 18.80 -10.51 -11.77
CA LEU A 341 17.98 -10.86 -12.93
C LEU A 341 18.77 -10.62 -14.23
N ASN A 342 18.88 -11.67 -15.06
CA ASN A 342 19.37 -11.49 -16.41
C ASN A 342 18.26 -10.87 -17.27
N LEU A 343 18.39 -9.58 -17.55
CA LEU A 343 17.39 -8.75 -18.22
C LEU A 343 17.94 -8.15 -19.50
N LYS A 344 17.15 -8.16 -20.55
CA LYS A 344 17.46 -7.50 -21.82
C LYS A 344 16.29 -6.66 -22.29
N THR A 345 16.49 -5.37 -22.39
CA THR A 345 15.49 -4.43 -22.93
C THR A 345 15.85 -4.06 -24.36
N ILE A 346 14.90 -4.22 -25.26
CA ILE A 346 15.08 -4.02 -26.72
C ILE A 346 13.99 -3.07 -27.21
N ILE A 347 14.40 -2.02 -27.88
CA ILE A 347 13.47 -1.12 -28.56
C ILE A 347 13.26 -1.60 -29.99
N GLY A 348 11.98 -1.85 -30.31
CA GLY A 348 11.61 -2.35 -31.64
C GLY A 348 10.10 -2.52 -31.79
N SER A 349 9.65 -2.50 -33.06
CA SER A 349 8.25 -2.68 -33.43
C SER A 349 7.98 -4.14 -33.81
N VAL A 350 6.85 -4.69 -33.37
CA VAL A 350 6.36 -6.00 -33.81
C VAL A 350 5.97 -6.00 -35.31
N ARG A 351 5.84 -4.84 -35.93
CA ARG A 351 5.65 -4.71 -37.39
C ARG A 351 6.90 -5.05 -38.19
N ASP A 352 8.08 -4.94 -37.58
CA ASP A 352 9.37 -5.17 -38.22
C ASP A 352 9.77 -6.64 -38.10
N TYR A 353 9.46 -7.40 -39.16
CA TYR A 353 9.80 -8.81 -39.24
C TYR A 353 11.30 -9.09 -39.10
N ASN A 354 12.15 -8.28 -39.75
CA ASN A 354 13.59 -8.50 -39.75
C ASN A 354 14.19 -8.22 -38.36
N ARG A 355 13.67 -7.23 -37.64
CA ARG A 355 14.07 -6.94 -36.26
C ARG A 355 13.71 -8.10 -35.34
N LEU A 356 12.47 -8.58 -35.42
CA LEU A 356 12.00 -9.73 -34.65
C LEU A 356 12.83 -10.98 -34.97
N ASP A 357 13.10 -11.25 -36.25
CA ASP A 357 13.92 -12.43 -36.69
C ASP A 357 15.30 -12.41 -36.04
N LYS A 358 15.98 -11.26 -36.03
CA LYS A 358 17.28 -11.10 -35.36
C LYS A 358 17.18 -11.39 -33.86
N ILE A 359 16.14 -10.87 -33.16
CA ILE A 359 15.94 -11.09 -31.73
C ILE A 359 15.76 -12.57 -31.41
N PHE A 360 14.85 -13.23 -32.14
CA PHE A 360 14.59 -14.66 -31.90
C PHE A 360 15.81 -15.56 -32.26
N LYS A 361 16.56 -15.19 -33.30
CA LYS A 361 17.80 -15.86 -33.67
C LYS A 361 18.90 -15.73 -32.62
N GLU A 362 18.98 -14.57 -31.94
CA GLU A 362 20.01 -14.28 -30.94
C GLU A 362 19.68 -14.90 -29.58
N TYR A 363 18.42 -14.78 -29.14
CA TYR A 363 18.04 -15.12 -27.77
C TYR A 363 17.29 -16.44 -27.63
N HIS A 364 16.74 -17.00 -28.70
CA HIS A 364 15.96 -18.23 -28.71
C HIS A 364 14.91 -18.30 -27.60
N PRO A 365 13.92 -17.39 -27.55
CA PRO A 365 12.91 -17.41 -26.52
C PRO A 365 12.11 -18.70 -26.52
N GLU A 366 11.94 -19.29 -25.33
CA GLU A 366 11.14 -20.49 -25.12
C GLU A 366 9.65 -20.15 -24.96
N TYR A 367 9.37 -19.04 -24.30
CA TYR A 367 8.01 -18.56 -24.05
C TYR A 367 7.86 -17.11 -24.52
N VAL A 368 6.73 -16.83 -25.16
CA VAL A 368 6.40 -15.48 -25.66
C VAL A 368 5.05 -15.03 -25.10
N PHE A 369 5.06 -13.90 -24.42
CA PHE A 369 3.83 -13.21 -24.02
C PHE A 369 3.65 -11.97 -24.92
N HIS A 370 2.64 -12.03 -25.79
CA HIS A 370 2.41 -10.98 -26.80
C HIS A 370 1.36 -9.99 -26.33
N ALA A 371 1.82 -8.91 -25.67
CA ALA A 371 0.96 -7.82 -25.17
C ALA A 371 1.04 -6.53 -26.02
N ALA A 372 1.86 -6.50 -27.06
CA ALA A 372 2.00 -5.37 -27.98
C ALA A 372 0.72 -5.19 -28.82
N ALA A 373 -0.05 -4.13 -28.58
CA ALA A 373 -1.24 -3.80 -29.36
C ALA A 373 -1.67 -2.34 -29.17
N HIS A 374 -2.35 -1.78 -30.17
CA HIS A 374 -3.14 -0.57 -30.03
C HIS A 374 -4.50 -0.93 -29.42
N LYS A 375 -4.88 -0.28 -28.30
CA LYS A 375 -6.08 -0.65 -27.51
C LYS A 375 -7.17 0.42 -27.43
N HIS A 376 -6.87 1.68 -27.80
CA HIS A 376 -7.81 2.78 -27.67
C HIS A 376 -8.86 2.76 -28.80
N VAL A 377 -10.08 2.36 -28.46
CA VAL A 377 -11.20 2.25 -29.42
C VAL A 377 -11.41 3.52 -30.23
N PRO A 378 -11.58 4.73 -29.64
CA PRO A 378 -11.82 5.93 -30.44
C PRO A 378 -10.67 6.25 -31.40
N LEU A 379 -9.42 6.09 -30.96
CA LEU A 379 -8.27 6.39 -31.84
C LEU A 379 -8.18 5.40 -33.01
N MET A 380 -8.50 4.14 -32.76
CA MET A 380 -8.48 3.13 -33.83
C MET A 380 -9.67 3.29 -34.79
N GLU A 381 -10.82 3.77 -34.32
CA GLU A 381 -11.93 4.11 -35.19
C GLU A 381 -11.59 5.24 -36.18
N PHE A 382 -10.77 6.22 -35.76
CA PHE A 382 -10.22 7.28 -36.63
C PHE A 382 -9.00 6.83 -37.46
N SER A 383 -8.28 5.80 -37.01
CA SER A 383 -7.06 5.31 -37.65
C SER A 383 -7.11 3.80 -37.88
N PRO A 384 -8.13 3.27 -38.61
CA PRO A 384 -8.38 1.83 -38.69
C PRO A 384 -7.26 1.04 -39.37
N ASN A 385 -6.55 1.65 -40.32
CA ASN A 385 -5.41 1.04 -40.98
C ASN A 385 -4.27 0.74 -40.00
N GLU A 386 -4.05 1.62 -39.01
CA GLU A 386 -3.01 1.42 -37.98
C GLU A 386 -3.35 0.26 -37.04
N ALA A 387 -4.63 0.04 -36.74
CA ALA A 387 -5.06 -1.13 -35.98
C ALA A 387 -4.65 -2.44 -36.72
N ILE A 388 -4.86 -2.49 -38.04
CA ILE A 388 -4.50 -3.68 -38.84
C ILE A 388 -2.98 -3.84 -38.94
N LYS A 389 -2.23 -2.78 -39.22
CA LYS A 389 -0.77 -2.82 -39.31
C LYS A 389 -0.13 -3.25 -37.97
N ASN A 390 -0.62 -2.72 -36.86
CA ASN A 390 0.01 -3.00 -35.57
C ASN A 390 -0.51 -4.30 -34.94
N ASN A 391 -1.84 -4.48 -34.85
CA ASN A 391 -2.39 -5.62 -34.14
C ASN A 391 -2.33 -6.88 -35.04
N CYS A 392 -2.85 -6.84 -36.26
CA CYS A 392 -2.94 -8.02 -37.11
C CYS A 392 -1.55 -8.42 -37.69
N LEU A 393 -0.87 -7.50 -38.38
CA LEU A 393 0.44 -7.81 -38.95
C LEU A 393 1.48 -8.03 -37.86
N GLY A 394 1.47 -7.22 -36.77
CA GLY A 394 2.41 -7.40 -35.67
C GLY A 394 2.27 -8.78 -35.01
N THR A 395 1.03 -9.26 -34.79
CA THR A 395 0.76 -10.61 -34.31
C THR A 395 1.22 -11.66 -35.32
N LEU A 396 0.87 -11.51 -36.61
CA LEU A 396 1.26 -12.45 -37.69
C LEU A 396 2.80 -12.59 -37.79
N ASN A 397 3.54 -11.48 -37.75
CA ASN A 397 5.00 -11.49 -37.79
C ASN A 397 5.57 -12.25 -36.59
N THR A 398 5.07 -11.94 -35.39
CA THR A 398 5.57 -12.54 -34.16
C THR A 398 5.27 -14.04 -34.13
N VAL A 399 4.09 -14.45 -34.58
CA VAL A 399 3.66 -15.87 -34.70
C VAL A 399 4.52 -16.62 -35.71
N LYS A 400 4.74 -16.06 -36.94
CA LYS A 400 5.59 -16.66 -37.96
C LYS A 400 7.03 -16.91 -37.47
N ILE A 401 7.55 -15.97 -36.71
CA ILE A 401 8.89 -16.06 -36.16
C ILE A 401 8.92 -17.04 -34.99
N ALA A 402 7.91 -17.06 -34.13
CA ALA A 402 7.80 -18.03 -33.06
C ALA A 402 7.76 -19.47 -33.58
N ASP A 403 7.02 -19.74 -34.67
CA ASP A 403 7.02 -21.02 -35.35
C ASP A 403 8.38 -21.36 -35.94
N LYS A 404 9.01 -20.42 -36.68
CA LYS A 404 10.36 -20.61 -37.28
C LYS A 404 11.41 -21.00 -36.25
N TYR A 405 11.38 -20.40 -35.05
CA TYR A 405 12.37 -20.68 -34.00
C TYR A 405 11.87 -21.68 -32.94
N LYS A 406 10.75 -22.37 -33.20
CA LYS A 406 10.20 -23.46 -32.38
C LYS A 406 9.97 -23.02 -30.90
N VAL A 407 9.36 -21.87 -30.71
CA VAL A 407 8.93 -21.43 -29.39
C VAL A 407 8.00 -22.48 -28.77
N LYS A 408 8.19 -22.82 -27.51
CA LYS A 408 7.38 -23.86 -26.85
C LYS A 408 5.93 -23.39 -26.68
N LYS A 409 5.73 -22.15 -26.22
CA LYS A 409 4.39 -21.61 -25.97
C LYS A 409 4.30 -20.12 -26.26
N PHE A 410 3.22 -19.71 -26.90
CA PHE A 410 2.91 -18.33 -27.27
C PHE A 410 1.57 -17.92 -26.68
N VAL A 411 1.54 -16.89 -25.83
CA VAL A 411 0.33 -16.37 -25.19
C VAL A 411 -0.02 -15.00 -25.77
N LEU A 412 -1.15 -14.93 -26.48
CA LEU A 412 -1.71 -13.67 -26.98
C LEU A 412 -2.55 -13.00 -25.89
N ILE A 413 -2.28 -11.76 -25.57
CA ILE A 413 -3.14 -10.93 -24.74
C ILE A 413 -4.28 -10.40 -25.61
N SER A 414 -5.51 -10.90 -25.39
CA SER A 414 -6.72 -10.50 -26.09
C SER A 414 -7.64 -9.60 -25.21
N SER A 415 -8.89 -9.48 -25.57
CA SER A 415 -9.85 -8.58 -24.93
C SER A 415 -11.29 -9.10 -25.08
N ASP A 416 -12.17 -8.71 -24.15
CA ASP A 416 -13.63 -8.84 -24.26
C ASP A 416 -14.20 -8.22 -25.55
N LYS A 417 -13.55 -7.17 -26.06
CA LYS A 417 -13.95 -6.47 -27.28
C LYS A 417 -13.75 -7.26 -28.57
N ALA A 418 -13.04 -8.40 -28.50
CA ALA A 418 -12.94 -9.35 -29.61
C ALA A 418 -14.21 -10.19 -29.79
N VAL A 419 -15.14 -10.18 -28.81
CA VAL A 419 -16.43 -10.87 -28.84
C VAL A 419 -17.46 -9.99 -29.55
N ARG A 420 -18.04 -10.47 -30.65
CA ARG A 420 -19.00 -9.69 -31.48
C ARG A 420 -18.59 -8.23 -31.61
N PRO A 421 -17.43 -7.93 -32.25
CA PRO A 421 -16.85 -6.59 -32.23
C PRO A 421 -17.78 -5.58 -32.92
N THR A 422 -17.89 -4.39 -32.29
CA THR A 422 -18.61 -3.21 -32.86
C THR A 422 -17.61 -2.12 -33.26
N ASN A 423 -16.32 -2.37 -33.11
CA ASN A 423 -15.24 -1.43 -33.40
C ASN A 423 -14.04 -2.15 -34.01
N ILE A 424 -13.22 -1.38 -34.74
CA ILE A 424 -12.08 -1.91 -35.47
C ILE A 424 -10.99 -2.47 -34.56
N MET A 425 -10.81 -1.92 -33.36
CA MET A 425 -9.84 -2.42 -32.38
C MET A 425 -10.23 -3.85 -31.93
N GLY A 426 -11.50 -4.06 -31.57
CA GLY A 426 -12.03 -5.38 -31.20
C GLY A 426 -11.95 -6.37 -32.38
N ALA A 427 -12.33 -5.94 -33.59
CA ALA A 427 -12.21 -6.74 -34.81
C ALA A 427 -10.77 -7.13 -35.10
N SER A 428 -9.79 -6.22 -34.92
CA SER A 428 -8.36 -6.53 -35.10
C SER A 428 -7.87 -7.57 -34.07
N LYS A 429 -8.38 -7.52 -32.83
CA LYS A 429 -8.05 -8.55 -31.80
C LYS A 429 -8.69 -9.91 -32.16
N ARG A 430 -9.91 -9.91 -32.70
CA ARG A 430 -10.51 -11.16 -33.20
C ARG A 430 -9.68 -11.78 -34.32
N ILE A 431 -9.16 -10.99 -35.28
CA ILE A 431 -8.23 -11.46 -36.30
C ILE A 431 -6.95 -12.04 -35.66
N CYS A 432 -6.41 -11.43 -34.61
CA CYS A 432 -5.25 -11.96 -33.90
C CYS A 432 -5.55 -13.35 -33.29
N GLU A 433 -6.74 -13.55 -32.71
CA GLU A 433 -7.16 -14.88 -32.21
C GLU A 433 -7.28 -15.91 -33.35
N MET A 434 -7.81 -15.50 -34.50
CA MET A 434 -7.90 -16.36 -35.69
C MET A 434 -6.48 -16.75 -36.19
N ILE A 435 -5.52 -15.82 -36.19
CA ILE A 435 -4.12 -16.08 -36.57
C ILE A 435 -3.51 -17.18 -35.69
N ILE A 436 -3.60 -17.03 -34.35
CA ILE A 436 -2.98 -18.00 -33.45
C ILE A 436 -3.64 -19.37 -33.52
N GLN A 437 -4.96 -19.44 -33.65
CA GLN A 437 -5.68 -20.71 -33.79
C GLN A 437 -5.35 -21.43 -35.10
N SER A 438 -5.19 -20.69 -36.20
CA SER A 438 -4.77 -21.27 -37.47
C SER A 438 -3.33 -21.80 -37.41
N TYR A 439 -2.42 -21.03 -36.79
CA TYR A 439 -1.03 -21.48 -36.64
C TYR A 439 -0.91 -22.69 -35.70
N ASN A 440 -1.74 -22.75 -34.64
CA ASN A 440 -1.72 -23.91 -33.74
C ASN A 440 -2.00 -25.24 -34.42
N LYS A 441 -2.72 -25.24 -35.57
CA LYS A 441 -3.03 -26.46 -36.35
C LYS A 441 -1.85 -26.98 -37.15
N ILE A 442 -0.87 -26.13 -37.46
CA ILE A 442 0.24 -26.44 -38.37
C ILE A 442 1.63 -26.35 -37.73
N SER A 443 1.72 -25.80 -36.54
CA SER A 443 2.96 -25.56 -35.79
C SER A 443 3.07 -26.50 -34.58
N ASN A 444 4.32 -26.73 -34.13
CA ASN A 444 4.60 -27.43 -32.87
C ASN A 444 4.60 -26.49 -31.65
N THR A 445 4.36 -25.19 -31.84
CA THR A 445 4.21 -24.20 -30.77
C THR A 445 2.78 -24.21 -30.24
N ASP A 446 2.59 -24.23 -28.93
CA ASP A 446 1.28 -24.07 -28.30
C ASP A 446 0.87 -22.60 -28.37
N TYR A 447 -0.05 -22.26 -29.27
CA TYR A 447 -0.59 -20.90 -29.38
C TYR A 447 -1.91 -20.80 -28.62
N VAL A 448 -2.00 -19.82 -27.69
CA VAL A 448 -3.21 -19.58 -26.91
C VAL A 448 -3.50 -18.09 -26.80
N ALA A 449 -4.77 -17.74 -26.59
CA ALA A 449 -5.21 -16.37 -26.26
C ALA A 449 -5.81 -16.31 -24.87
N VAL A 450 -5.70 -15.15 -24.22
CA VAL A 450 -6.39 -14.86 -22.96
C VAL A 450 -7.21 -13.60 -23.11
N ARG A 451 -8.53 -13.71 -22.95
CA ARG A 451 -9.51 -12.62 -22.97
C ARG A 451 -9.82 -12.17 -21.56
N PHE A 452 -9.86 -10.86 -21.36
CA PHE A 452 -10.37 -10.23 -20.16
C PHE A 452 -10.91 -8.84 -20.47
N GLY A 453 -11.69 -8.27 -19.56
CA GLY A 453 -12.29 -6.95 -19.69
C GLY A 453 -11.32 -5.81 -19.34
N ASN A 454 -11.84 -4.72 -18.76
CA ASN A 454 -10.98 -3.59 -18.44
C ASN A 454 -10.13 -3.88 -17.20
N VAL A 455 -8.93 -3.32 -17.20
CA VAL A 455 -8.05 -3.35 -16.02
C VAL A 455 -7.93 -1.96 -15.42
N LEU A 456 -7.92 -1.91 -14.08
CA LEU A 456 -7.86 -0.69 -13.31
C LEU A 456 -6.52 0.02 -13.46
N GLY A 457 -6.57 1.35 -13.48
CA GLY A 457 -5.35 2.16 -13.46
C GLY A 457 -4.48 2.05 -14.71
N SER A 458 -4.92 1.31 -15.75
CA SER A 458 -4.14 1.21 -16.98
C SER A 458 -4.06 2.57 -17.71
N ASN A 459 -2.93 2.81 -18.38
CA ASN A 459 -2.69 4.07 -19.10
C ASN A 459 -3.85 4.41 -20.05
N GLY A 460 -4.40 5.63 -19.93
CA GLY A 460 -5.50 6.14 -20.73
C GLY A 460 -6.87 5.50 -20.40
N SER A 461 -7.01 4.76 -19.30
CA SER A 461 -8.30 4.23 -18.86
C SER A 461 -9.17 5.27 -18.14
N VAL A 462 -10.41 4.90 -17.83
CA VAL A 462 -11.44 5.80 -17.29
C VAL A 462 -11.06 6.43 -15.95
N ILE A 463 -10.42 5.70 -15.04
CA ILE A 463 -10.07 6.21 -13.71
C ILE A 463 -9.00 7.30 -13.76
N PRO A 464 -7.83 7.11 -14.41
CA PRO A 464 -6.87 8.19 -14.62
C PRO A 464 -7.46 9.41 -15.33
N LEU A 465 -8.40 9.21 -16.26
CA LEU A 465 -9.10 10.30 -16.91
C LEU A 465 -9.95 11.10 -15.91
N PHE A 466 -10.76 10.41 -15.09
CA PHE A 466 -11.59 11.04 -14.08
C PHE A 466 -10.76 11.83 -13.06
N LEU A 467 -9.65 11.24 -12.59
CA LEU A 467 -8.74 11.93 -11.67
C LEU A 467 -8.19 13.22 -12.28
N LYS A 468 -7.72 13.18 -13.53
CA LYS A 468 -7.24 14.38 -14.24
C LYS A 468 -8.33 15.44 -14.40
N GLN A 469 -9.57 15.02 -14.74
CA GLN A 469 -10.69 15.94 -14.87
C GLN A 469 -11.06 16.59 -13.54
N ILE A 470 -11.07 15.82 -12.44
CA ILE A 470 -11.34 16.34 -11.08
C ILE A 470 -10.22 17.32 -10.67
N ASP A 471 -8.95 16.96 -10.85
CA ASP A 471 -7.79 17.80 -10.51
C ASP A 471 -7.78 19.11 -11.32
N SER A 472 -8.45 19.13 -12.49
CA SER A 472 -8.65 20.32 -13.33
C SER A 472 -9.94 21.09 -13.00
N GLY A 473 -10.69 20.74 -11.95
CA GLY A 473 -11.95 21.39 -11.56
C GLY A 473 -13.20 20.87 -12.27
N GLY A 474 -13.11 19.76 -13.03
CA GLY A 474 -14.22 19.14 -13.74
C GLY A 474 -14.56 19.78 -15.11
N PRO A 475 -15.68 19.38 -15.75
CA PRO A 475 -16.56 18.30 -15.33
C PRO A 475 -15.97 16.92 -15.59
N VAL A 476 -16.42 15.92 -14.82
CA VAL A 476 -16.17 14.51 -15.10
C VAL A 476 -17.10 14.06 -16.24
N THR A 477 -16.54 13.44 -17.28
CA THR A 477 -17.32 13.05 -18.47
C THR A 477 -17.62 11.55 -18.47
N VAL A 478 -18.89 11.19 -18.55
CA VAL A 478 -19.40 9.81 -18.65
C VAL A 478 -20.20 9.68 -19.93
N THR A 479 -20.01 8.62 -20.71
CA THR A 479 -20.64 8.48 -22.02
C THR A 479 -22.12 8.16 -21.94
N HIS A 480 -22.55 7.36 -20.93
CA HIS A 480 -23.96 7.06 -20.69
C HIS A 480 -24.20 6.70 -19.22
N LYS A 481 -25.41 7.02 -18.66
CA LYS A 481 -25.71 6.73 -17.24
C LYS A 481 -25.71 5.24 -16.92
N GLU A 482 -26.18 4.41 -17.83
CA GLU A 482 -26.34 2.97 -17.65
C GLU A 482 -25.13 2.16 -18.16
N ILE A 483 -24.08 2.82 -18.64
CA ILE A 483 -22.90 2.11 -19.16
C ILE A 483 -22.22 1.31 -18.05
N THR A 484 -21.99 0.04 -18.30
CA THR A 484 -21.27 -0.84 -17.39
C THR A 484 -19.98 -1.35 -18.02
N ARG A 485 -19.00 -1.64 -17.17
CA ARG A 485 -17.75 -2.31 -17.56
C ARG A 485 -17.35 -3.30 -16.49
N TYR A 486 -16.73 -4.37 -16.91
CA TYR A 486 -16.04 -5.27 -16.00
C TYR A 486 -14.67 -4.71 -15.67
N PHE A 487 -14.26 -4.85 -14.42
CA PHE A 487 -12.93 -4.41 -13.96
C PHE A 487 -12.20 -5.50 -13.19
N MET A 488 -10.90 -5.53 -13.36
CA MET A 488 -9.95 -6.38 -12.66
C MET A 488 -8.72 -5.55 -12.34
N THR A 489 -7.96 -5.88 -11.30
CA THR A 489 -6.66 -5.24 -11.09
C THR A 489 -5.63 -5.77 -12.10
N ILE A 490 -4.59 -4.99 -12.38
CA ILE A 490 -3.55 -5.43 -13.32
C ILE A 490 -2.79 -6.65 -12.78
N PRO A 491 -2.35 -6.68 -11.49
CA PRO A 491 -1.71 -7.86 -10.92
C PRO A 491 -2.59 -9.11 -10.98
N GLU A 492 -3.89 -8.98 -10.68
CA GLU A 492 -4.87 -10.06 -10.77
C GLU A 492 -4.97 -10.64 -12.19
N ALA A 493 -5.16 -9.77 -13.18
CA ALA A 493 -5.21 -10.18 -14.58
C ALA A 493 -3.96 -10.96 -15.01
N VAL A 494 -2.78 -10.45 -14.64
CA VAL A 494 -1.50 -11.08 -15.00
C VAL A 494 -1.29 -12.41 -14.28
N SER A 495 -1.66 -12.52 -13.00
CA SER A 495 -1.60 -13.79 -12.28
C SER A 495 -2.46 -14.86 -12.94
N LEU A 496 -3.68 -14.51 -13.39
CA LEU A 496 -4.55 -15.43 -14.13
C LEU A 496 -4.05 -15.73 -15.55
N ILE A 497 -3.40 -14.78 -16.22
CA ILE A 497 -2.72 -15.02 -17.51
C ILE A 497 -1.59 -16.06 -17.34
N LEU A 498 -0.77 -15.93 -16.32
CA LEU A 498 0.30 -16.89 -16.03
C LEU A 498 -0.25 -18.26 -15.63
N GLN A 499 -1.36 -18.31 -14.92
CA GLN A 499 -2.04 -19.57 -14.62
C GLN A 499 -2.64 -20.20 -15.89
N ALA A 500 -3.27 -19.41 -16.77
CA ALA A 500 -3.77 -19.88 -18.07
C ALA A 500 -2.64 -20.40 -18.96
N PHE A 501 -1.46 -19.75 -18.96
CA PHE A 501 -0.24 -20.24 -19.60
C PHE A 501 0.14 -21.64 -19.09
N CYS A 502 -0.05 -21.92 -17.80
CA CYS A 502 0.21 -23.25 -17.24
C CYS A 502 -0.76 -24.31 -17.78
N TYR A 503 -2.03 -23.97 -17.90
CA TYR A 503 -3.08 -24.89 -18.38
C TYR A 503 -3.09 -25.09 -19.91
N ALA A 504 -2.43 -24.21 -20.64
CA ALA A 504 -2.45 -24.19 -22.11
C ALA A 504 -1.89 -25.49 -22.72
N LYS A 505 -2.63 -26.06 -23.68
CA LYS A 505 -2.27 -27.25 -24.47
C LYS A 505 -2.21 -26.95 -25.97
N GLY A 506 -2.56 -25.71 -26.37
CA GLY A 506 -2.56 -25.20 -27.73
C GLY A 506 -3.95 -25.10 -28.36
N GLY A 507 -4.24 -23.92 -28.94
CA GLY A 507 -5.50 -23.59 -29.61
C GLY A 507 -6.59 -23.01 -28.73
N GLU A 508 -6.42 -22.96 -27.40
CA GLU A 508 -7.41 -22.45 -26.49
C GLU A 508 -7.53 -20.92 -26.54
N ILE A 509 -8.76 -20.46 -26.33
CA ILE A 509 -9.05 -19.07 -25.97
C ILE A 509 -9.52 -19.10 -24.51
N PHE A 510 -8.65 -18.74 -23.60
CA PHE A 510 -9.00 -18.59 -22.20
C PHE A 510 -9.79 -17.30 -21.97
N VAL A 511 -10.79 -17.39 -21.11
CA VAL A 511 -11.64 -16.25 -20.70
C VAL A 511 -11.58 -16.12 -19.20
N LEU A 512 -11.15 -14.95 -18.72
CA LEU A 512 -11.05 -14.69 -17.30
C LEU A 512 -12.40 -14.24 -16.76
N ASP A 513 -12.77 -14.77 -15.58
CA ASP A 513 -13.96 -14.31 -14.87
C ASP A 513 -13.73 -12.90 -14.34
N MET A 514 -14.53 -11.97 -14.83
CA MET A 514 -14.42 -10.56 -14.50
C MET A 514 -15.28 -10.16 -13.29
N GLY A 515 -16.02 -11.10 -12.68
CA GLY A 515 -16.96 -10.82 -11.59
C GLY A 515 -18.12 -9.91 -12.03
N GLU A 516 -18.62 -9.08 -11.14
CA GLU A 516 -19.80 -8.24 -11.39
C GLU A 516 -19.46 -6.98 -12.21
N PRO A 517 -20.36 -6.57 -13.13
CA PRO A 517 -20.17 -5.35 -13.90
C PRO A 517 -20.37 -4.09 -13.04
N VAL A 518 -19.54 -3.09 -13.25
CA VAL A 518 -19.57 -1.82 -12.52
C VAL A 518 -20.17 -0.71 -13.37
N LYS A 519 -21.19 0.01 -12.85
CA LYS A 519 -21.73 1.21 -13.49
C LYS A 519 -20.71 2.35 -13.43
N ILE A 520 -20.31 2.85 -14.60
CA ILE A 520 -19.28 3.90 -14.72
C ILE A 520 -19.74 5.22 -14.07
N TYR A 521 -21.04 5.52 -14.12
CA TYR A 521 -21.60 6.69 -13.45
C TYR A 521 -21.45 6.65 -11.92
N GLU A 522 -21.70 5.49 -11.31
CA GLU A 522 -21.50 5.32 -9.87
C GLU A 522 -20.02 5.31 -9.50
N LEU A 523 -19.15 4.75 -10.35
CA LEU A 523 -17.70 4.83 -10.18
C LEU A 523 -17.22 6.30 -10.21
N ALA A 524 -17.75 7.12 -11.13
CA ALA A 524 -17.42 8.56 -11.19
C ALA A 524 -17.77 9.27 -9.87
N LYS A 525 -18.98 9.01 -9.33
CA LYS A 525 -19.37 9.57 -8.02
C LYS A 525 -18.41 9.17 -6.90
N LYS A 526 -18.06 7.88 -6.83
CA LYS A 526 -17.13 7.37 -5.81
C LYS A 526 -15.76 8.04 -5.91
N ILE A 527 -15.22 8.23 -7.13
CA ILE A 527 -13.91 8.87 -7.33
C ILE A 527 -13.95 10.37 -6.98
N ILE A 528 -15.04 11.07 -7.29
CA ILE A 528 -15.23 12.48 -6.90
C ILE A 528 -15.21 12.61 -5.38
N ARG A 529 -15.97 11.75 -4.66
CA ARG A 529 -15.97 11.73 -3.18
C ARG A 529 -14.61 11.34 -2.61
N TYR A 530 -13.92 10.42 -3.24
CA TYR A 530 -12.56 10.05 -2.85
C TYR A 530 -11.58 11.24 -2.87
N LYS A 531 -11.78 12.17 -3.81
CA LYS A 531 -11.00 13.42 -3.90
C LYS A 531 -11.51 14.49 -2.92
N GLY A 532 -12.53 14.21 -2.11
CA GLY A 532 -13.09 15.14 -1.11
C GLY A 532 -14.12 16.13 -1.66
N TYR A 533 -14.66 15.87 -2.85
CA TYR A 533 -15.67 16.71 -3.50
C TYR A 533 -17.04 16.03 -3.51
N GLU A 534 -18.12 16.82 -3.52
CA GLU A 534 -19.49 16.29 -3.65
C GLU A 534 -19.91 16.25 -5.12
N PRO A 535 -20.34 15.06 -5.64
CA PRO A 535 -20.78 14.91 -7.02
C PRO A 535 -21.97 15.82 -7.37
N ASN A 536 -21.89 16.46 -8.53
CA ASN A 536 -22.86 17.41 -9.07
C ASN A 536 -23.06 18.71 -8.26
N VAL A 537 -22.37 18.88 -7.13
CA VAL A 537 -22.29 20.12 -6.35
C VAL A 537 -20.96 20.81 -6.65
N ASP A 538 -19.85 20.21 -6.21
CA ASP A 538 -18.50 20.74 -6.43
C ASP A 538 -17.97 20.38 -7.84
N ILE A 539 -18.16 19.10 -8.25
CA ILE A 539 -17.74 18.58 -9.56
C ILE A 539 -18.95 18.02 -10.30
N LYS A 540 -19.28 18.64 -11.43
CA LYS A 540 -20.38 18.17 -12.30
C LYS A 540 -20.00 16.89 -13.05
N ILE A 541 -20.96 15.98 -13.22
CA ILE A 541 -20.85 14.82 -14.10
C ILE A 541 -21.63 15.13 -15.39
N LYS A 542 -20.90 15.21 -16.52
CA LYS A 542 -21.48 15.50 -17.83
C LYS A 542 -21.66 14.21 -18.63
N ILE A 543 -22.87 13.97 -19.14
CA ILE A 543 -23.15 12.86 -20.08
C ILE A 543 -22.80 13.36 -21.48
N THR A 544 -21.95 12.60 -22.21
CA THR A 544 -21.43 13.03 -23.52
C THR A 544 -22.02 12.27 -24.70
N GLY A 545 -22.81 11.22 -24.48
CA GLY A 545 -23.21 10.26 -25.51
C GLY A 545 -22.16 9.17 -25.72
N LEU A 546 -22.62 8.00 -26.25
CA LEU A 546 -21.70 6.91 -26.58
C LEU A 546 -20.76 7.32 -27.72
N ARG A 547 -19.51 6.86 -27.66
CA ARG A 547 -18.52 7.10 -28.70
C ARG A 547 -18.70 6.12 -29.84
N PRO A 548 -18.24 6.43 -31.08
CA PRO A 548 -18.27 5.49 -32.19
C PRO A 548 -17.65 4.14 -31.80
N GLY A 549 -18.39 3.06 -32.05
CA GLY A 549 -17.97 1.70 -31.72
C GLY A 549 -18.04 1.32 -30.24
N GLU A 550 -18.53 2.19 -29.33
CA GLU A 550 -18.64 1.90 -27.91
C GLU A 550 -19.94 1.15 -27.60
N LYS A 551 -19.83 -0.01 -26.92
CA LYS A 551 -20.99 -0.78 -26.45
C LYS A 551 -21.51 -0.22 -25.12
N LEU A 552 -22.81 -0.29 -24.88
CA LEU A 552 -23.42 0.00 -23.57
C LEU A 552 -22.99 -1.05 -22.53
N TYR A 553 -22.99 -2.32 -22.94
CA TYR A 553 -22.59 -3.48 -22.15
C TYR A 553 -21.57 -4.30 -22.94
N GLU A 554 -20.52 -4.79 -22.27
CA GLU A 554 -19.49 -5.64 -22.87
C GLU A 554 -19.82 -7.11 -22.61
N GLU A 555 -19.52 -7.97 -23.60
CA GLU A 555 -19.71 -9.41 -23.53
C GLU A 555 -18.36 -10.11 -23.38
N LEU A 556 -18.25 -11.05 -22.45
CA LEU A 556 -17.03 -11.84 -22.25
C LEU A 556 -16.94 -13.03 -23.21
N LEU A 557 -18.09 -13.55 -23.62
CA LEU A 557 -18.28 -14.72 -24.51
C LEU A 557 -19.44 -14.54 -25.46
N MET A 558 -19.40 -15.28 -26.57
CA MET A 558 -20.59 -15.54 -27.39
C MET A 558 -21.34 -16.77 -26.83
N ASP A 559 -22.67 -16.77 -26.91
CA ASP A 559 -23.51 -17.90 -26.49
C ASP A 559 -23.11 -19.21 -27.20
N GLU A 560 -22.58 -19.10 -28.42
CA GLU A 560 -22.15 -20.21 -29.28
C GLU A 560 -20.74 -20.74 -28.89
N GLU A 561 -19.93 -19.96 -28.14
CA GLU A 561 -18.56 -20.36 -27.79
C GLU A 561 -18.51 -21.35 -26.62
N GLY A 562 -19.61 -21.55 -25.87
CA GLY A 562 -19.66 -22.47 -24.73
C GLY A 562 -18.48 -22.28 -23.74
N LEU A 563 -18.61 -22.80 -22.57
CA LEU A 563 -17.52 -22.75 -21.55
C LEU A 563 -17.10 -24.17 -21.14
N LYS A 564 -15.79 -24.41 -21.13
CA LYS A 564 -15.21 -25.54 -20.41
C LYS A 564 -14.53 -25.01 -19.15
N GLU A 565 -14.75 -25.69 -18.05
CA GLU A 565 -14.11 -25.37 -16.78
C GLU A 565 -12.63 -25.75 -16.80
N THR A 566 -11.83 -25.01 -16.02
CA THR A 566 -10.45 -25.36 -15.70
C THR A 566 -10.34 -25.66 -14.19
N PRO A 567 -9.19 -26.15 -13.69
CA PRO A 567 -8.98 -26.31 -12.26
C PRO A 567 -9.15 -25.00 -11.46
N ASN A 568 -8.91 -23.86 -12.10
CA ASN A 568 -9.18 -22.55 -11.50
C ASN A 568 -10.53 -22.02 -11.99
N LYS A 569 -11.49 -21.86 -11.09
CA LYS A 569 -12.86 -21.38 -11.37
C LYS A 569 -12.93 -19.98 -12.01
N LEU A 570 -11.85 -19.21 -11.95
CA LEU A 570 -11.75 -17.89 -12.54
C LEU A 570 -11.22 -17.92 -13.99
N ILE A 571 -10.92 -19.11 -14.53
CA ILE A 571 -10.38 -19.29 -15.88
C ILE A 571 -11.25 -20.31 -16.62
N HIS A 572 -11.86 -19.89 -17.70
CA HIS A 572 -12.67 -20.73 -18.56
C HIS A 572 -12.04 -20.87 -19.94
N ILE A 573 -12.39 -21.90 -20.70
CA ILE A 573 -11.94 -22.12 -22.07
C ILE A 573 -13.14 -21.99 -23.00
N GLY A 574 -13.06 -21.07 -23.97
CA GLY A 574 -14.01 -20.94 -25.06
C GLY A 574 -13.74 -21.93 -26.18
N HIS A 575 -14.75 -22.28 -26.95
CA HIS A 575 -14.60 -23.14 -28.12
C HIS A 575 -13.79 -22.47 -29.23
N PRO A 576 -13.02 -23.24 -30.02
CA PRO A 576 -12.27 -22.73 -31.16
C PRO A 576 -13.16 -22.08 -32.21
N ILE A 577 -12.64 -21.04 -32.87
CA ILE A 577 -13.31 -20.36 -33.98
C ILE A 577 -13.34 -21.29 -35.18
N LYS A 578 -14.53 -21.53 -35.74
CA LYS A 578 -14.70 -22.30 -36.99
C LYS A 578 -14.37 -21.40 -38.17
N MET A 579 -13.37 -21.76 -38.98
CA MET A 579 -12.97 -20.99 -40.17
C MET A 579 -12.22 -21.85 -41.18
N ASP A 580 -12.22 -21.40 -42.44
CA ASP A 580 -11.35 -21.92 -43.50
C ASP A 580 -10.01 -21.20 -43.45
N ASP A 581 -8.99 -21.88 -42.94
CA ASP A 581 -7.67 -21.30 -42.73
C ASP A 581 -7.03 -20.80 -44.05
N LYS A 582 -7.19 -21.47 -45.17
CA LYS A 582 -6.60 -21.06 -46.47
C LYS A 582 -7.23 -19.78 -46.98
N LYS A 583 -8.57 -19.70 -46.93
CA LYS A 583 -9.31 -18.50 -47.28
C LYS A 583 -8.94 -17.33 -46.33
N PHE A 584 -8.90 -17.61 -45.05
CA PHE A 584 -8.52 -16.63 -44.03
C PHE A 584 -7.18 -15.96 -44.30
N PHE A 585 -6.11 -16.74 -44.52
CA PHE A 585 -4.75 -16.16 -44.77
C PHE A 585 -4.74 -15.35 -46.08
N LYS A 586 -5.40 -15.81 -47.15
CA LYS A 586 -5.51 -15.11 -48.42
C LYS A 586 -6.18 -13.75 -48.25
N ASP A 587 -7.24 -13.68 -47.46
CA ASP A 587 -7.97 -12.43 -47.21
C ASP A 587 -7.24 -11.55 -46.22
N LEU A 588 -6.52 -12.10 -45.23
CA LEU A 588 -5.65 -11.39 -44.32
C LEU A 588 -4.50 -10.69 -45.07
N ASP A 589 -3.82 -11.36 -46.01
CA ASP A 589 -2.76 -10.78 -46.82
C ASP A 589 -3.27 -9.56 -47.64
N LYS A 590 -4.46 -9.70 -48.25
CA LYS A 590 -5.12 -8.58 -48.97
C LYS A 590 -5.46 -7.44 -48.00
N LEU A 591 -5.97 -7.74 -46.83
CA LEU A 591 -6.29 -6.76 -45.79
C LEU A 591 -5.03 -5.96 -45.37
N ILE A 592 -3.93 -6.64 -45.08
CA ILE A 592 -2.66 -6.02 -44.72
C ILE A 592 -2.14 -5.14 -45.86
N ALA A 593 -2.16 -5.62 -47.11
CA ALA A 593 -1.76 -4.83 -48.28
C ALA A 593 -2.63 -3.58 -48.45
N SER A 594 -3.95 -3.67 -48.20
CA SER A 594 -4.85 -2.53 -48.23
C SER A 594 -4.56 -1.54 -47.11
N ALA A 595 -4.23 -2.01 -45.91
CA ALA A 595 -3.89 -1.16 -44.78
C ALA A 595 -2.64 -0.31 -45.07
N TYR A 596 -1.61 -0.85 -45.74
CA TYR A 596 -0.43 -0.08 -46.16
C TYR A 596 -0.74 0.97 -47.23
N LYS A 597 -1.78 0.78 -48.03
CA LYS A 597 -2.28 1.78 -49.01
C LYS A 597 -3.20 2.83 -48.33
N ASN A 598 -3.41 2.77 -47.05
CA ASN A 598 -4.34 3.62 -46.27
C ASN A 598 -5.76 3.64 -46.88
N ASP A 599 -6.25 2.43 -47.16
CA ASP A 599 -7.55 2.22 -47.78
C ASP A 599 -8.68 2.78 -46.92
N LYS A 600 -9.58 3.58 -47.51
CA LYS A 600 -10.74 4.16 -46.84
C LYS A 600 -11.80 3.12 -46.48
N ASN A 601 -11.88 2.02 -47.24
CA ASN A 601 -12.85 0.94 -47.04
C ASN A 601 -12.25 -0.23 -46.25
N ILE A 602 -11.31 0.06 -45.37
CA ILE A 602 -10.62 -0.98 -44.59
C ILE A 602 -11.56 -1.71 -43.62
N LYS A 603 -12.56 -1.00 -43.07
CA LYS A 603 -13.55 -1.57 -42.14
C LYS A 603 -14.44 -2.61 -42.83
N GLU A 604 -14.87 -2.37 -44.04
CA GLU A 604 -15.63 -3.29 -44.87
C GLU A 604 -14.84 -4.56 -45.19
N LYS A 605 -13.54 -4.41 -45.46
CA LYS A 605 -12.64 -5.54 -45.70
C LYS A 605 -12.41 -6.37 -44.42
N VAL A 606 -12.39 -5.75 -43.27
CA VAL A 606 -12.35 -6.44 -41.96
C VAL A 606 -13.65 -7.19 -41.73
N ALA A 607 -14.82 -6.65 -42.08
CA ALA A 607 -16.11 -7.31 -41.93
C ALA A 607 -16.24 -8.56 -42.80
N ILE A 608 -15.52 -8.65 -43.94
CA ILE A 608 -15.46 -9.86 -44.76
C ILE A 608 -14.71 -11.00 -44.04
N ILE A 609 -13.72 -10.69 -43.24
CA ILE A 609 -12.90 -11.66 -42.50
C ILE A 609 -13.54 -12.02 -41.16
N VAL A 610 -14.10 -11.03 -40.47
CA VAL A 610 -14.77 -11.18 -39.18
C VAL A 610 -16.26 -10.96 -39.36
N ASP A 611 -16.99 -12.04 -39.64
CA ASP A 611 -18.42 -12.07 -39.92
C ASP A 611 -19.29 -11.50 -38.76
N THR A 612 -18.76 -11.60 -37.53
CA THR A 612 -19.39 -11.04 -36.32
C THR A 612 -19.16 -9.55 -36.12
N TYR A 613 -18.29 -8.92 -36.95
CA TYR A 613 -18.02 -7.48 -36.86
C TYR A 613 -19.16 -6.66 -37.48
N LYS A 614 -19.79 -5.84 -36.62
CA LYS A 614 -20.83 -4.89 -37.07
C LYS A 614 -20.22 -3.50 -37.14
N ILE A 615 -20.11 -2.96 -38.37
CA ILE A 615 -19.62 -1.62 -38.61
C ILE A 615 -20.62 -0.63 -38.02
N ASP A 616 -20.19 0.21 -37.08
CA ASP A 616 -20.99 1.34 -36.61
C ASP A 616 -21.05 2.41 -37.72
N LYS A 617 -22.20 2.58 -38.32
CA LYS A 617 -22.44 3.57 -39.41
C LYS A 617 -22.57 4.99 -38.88
N GLY A 618 -22.36 5.21 -37.54
CA GLY A 618 -22.55 6.50 -36.90
C GLY A 618 -24.00 6.93 -36.96
N SER A 619 -24.63 7.22 -35.86
CA SER A 619 -25.98 7.84 -35.80
C SER A 619 -25.93 9.29 -36.30
N ASN A 620 -25.65 9.47 -37.60
CA ASN A 620 -25.86 10.72 -38.31
C ASN A 620 -27.11 10.57 -39.24
N GLU A 621 -28.25 10.24 -38.64
CA GLU A 621 -29.56 10.54 -39.26
C GLU A 621 -30.58 10.57 -38.15
N ASN A 622 -31.24 11.73 -38.03
CA ASN A 622 -32.40 12.06 -37.21
C ASN A 622 -32.15 12.60 -35.78
N GLU A 623 -31.83 13.88 -35.74
CA GLU A 623 -32.63 14.86 -35.00
C GLU A 623 -32.55 16.18 -35.76
N LYS A 624 -33.57 16.38 -36.64
CA LYS A 624 -34.07 17.70 -37.01
C LYS A 624 -35.18 18.07 -36.03
#